data_9cdf7b802daf7de52453035cced57273
#
_entry.id   9cdf7b802daf7de52453035cced57273
#
_cell.length_a   1.000
_cell.length_b   1.000
_cell.length_c   1.000
_cell.angle_alpha   90.00
_cell.angle_beta   90.00
_cell.angle_gamma   90.00
#
_symmetry.space_group_name_H-M   'P 1'
#
loop_
_entity.id
_entity.type
_entity.pdbx_description
1 polymer ?
#
loop_
_entity_poly.entity_id
_entity_poly.type
_entity_poly.pdbx_seq_one_letter_code
_entity_poly.pdbx_strand_id
1 'polypeptide(L)'
;MRRLIVASFAAFLAACSTGSDSPTAPVTPPPSGGGGTTPPPAVDPPAANREFRGLWVATVANIDWPTKTGLTQAAALAEMRVILDKAQSLHMNAVIVQVRPAGDALYRSSIEPWTKSLTGTQGGDPGWDPLDSWVTEAHQRGLELHAWFNPFRGGNASDTSRLAANHLAKQRPDLARIAEGQLWFDPGEPEVRARTLSVVTDVLTRYDIDGVHLDDFFYPYPLGSTPVFPDDSTYAKYLAAGGAPMARADWRRQNVNGFIEQLYAEVHKWKPSVKVGISPFGIWRPGYPAGVTGLDAYSAIFADSKLWLQNGWLDYFAPQLYWPTYSTGQNFGALLDWWIAVNTQKRHVWPGLASYRVADGTSSAYSASEILAEVALTRARAGASAGGASGALLYNGSSIRLNYGGVSDALGSSTYASAALVPASPWLDATAPAAPTVSVAIQSSAVRVTWVHNGSELARWWLVQWRGGASWYSQLVWGPARSVDLAFTSSADRADIVAVSALDGAMNQSTLAVWRATAR
;
A
#
# COMPACT_ATOMS: atom_id res chain seq x y z
N MET A 1 4.13 -0.47 55.36
CA MET A 1 3.06 0.29 56.05
C MET A 1 1.95 0.46 55.05
N ARG A 2 0.88 -0.41 55.03
CA ARG A 2 -0.42 -0.25 55.73
C ARG A 2 -1.03 1.13 55.47
N ARG A 3 -2.21 1.32 54.87
CA ARG A 3 -3.56 0.67 54.87
C ARG A 3 -4.34 1.26 53.68
N LEU A 4 -5.10 0.59 52.81
CA LEU A 4 -6.51 0.07 52.95
C LEU A 4 -7.53 1.05 53.57
N ILE A 5 -8.60 1.36 52.79
CA ILE A 5 -10.03 1.55 53.14
C ILE A 5 -10.75 1.71 51.79
N VAL A 6 -11.60 0.91 51.20
CA VAL A 6 -12.83 0.14 51.45
C VAL A 6 -14.10 0.99 51.59
N ALA A 7 -15.02 0.73 50.63
CA ALA A 7 -16.51 0.73 50.65
C ALA A 7 -17.22 2.10 50.72
N SER A 8 -18.41 2.30 50.15
CA SER A 8 -19.65 1.51 50.17
C SER A 8 -20.70 2.04 49.19
N PHE A 9 -21.46 1.13 48.62
CA PHE A 9 -22.89 1.09 48.30
C PHE A 9 -23.79 2.29 48.54
N ALA A 10 -24.68 2.59 47.56
CA ALA A 10 -26.12 2.75 47.81
C ALA A 10 -26.93 2.58 46.50
N ALA A 11 -27.80 1.59 46.51
CA ALA A 11 -28.91 1.41 45.61
C ALA A 11 -30.12 2.21 46.13
N PHE A 12 -30.98 2.72 45.25
CA PHE A 12 -32.36 3.00 45.59
C PHE A 12 -33.33 2.60 44.49
N LEU A 13 -34.40 1.96 44.94
CA LEU A 13 -35.49 1.31 44.23
C LEU A 13 -36.64 2.26 43.88
N ALA A 14 -37.28 1.95 42.74
CA ALA A 14 -38.72 1.87 42.48
C ALA A 14 -39.69 2.99 42.88
N ALA A 15 -40.51 3.36 41.95
CA ALA A 15 -41.96 3.57 42.20
C ALA A 15 -42.80 3.31 40.93
N CYS A 16 -43.77 2.44 41.10
CA CYS A 16 -44.90 2.15 40.19
C CYS A 16 -45.98 3.23 40.27
N SER A 17 -46.74 3.46 39.18
CA SER A 17 -48.20 3.69 39.24
C SER A 17 -48.80 3.52 37.86
N THR A 18 -49.67 2.53 37.68
CA THR A 18 -51.14 2.54 37.48
C THR A 18 -51.57 3.24 36.19
N GLY A 19 -52.06 2.65 35.15
CA GLY A 19 -53.26 1.83 35.03
C GLY A 19 -54.41 2.61 34.46
N SER A 20 -54.84 2.34 33.23
CA SER A 20 -56.28 2.52 32.85
C SER A 20 -56.63 1.64 31.63
N ASP A 21 -57.64 0.80 31.87
CA ASP A 21 -58.32 -0.04 30.89
C ASP A 21 -59.12 0.75 29.87
N SER A 22 -59.24 0.19 28.64
CA SER A 22 -60.52 0.10 27.90
C SER A 22 -60.33 -0.12 26.41
N PRO A 23 -61.26 -0.60 25.67
CA PRO A 23 -61.93 -1.89 25.66
C PRO A 23 -61.69 -2.68 24.35
N THR A 24 -61.86 -3.98 24.44
CA THR A 24 -61.83 -4.97 23.35
C THR A 24 -62.84 -4.68 22.25
N ALA A 25 -62.35 -4.64 20.99
CA ALA A 25 -63.18 -4.78 19.79
C ALA A 25 -63.13 -6.23 19.27
N PRO A 26 -64.17 -6.72 18.57
CA PRO A 26 -64.36 -8.14 18.32
C PRO A 26 -63.42 -8.69 17.25
N VAL A 27 -62.93 -9.89 17.53
CA VAL A 27 -62.07 -10.69 16.62
C VAL A 27 -62.93 -11.29 15.51
N THR A 28 -62.68 -10.90 14.26
CA THR A 28 -63.12 -11.64 13.08
C THR A 28 -62.12 -12.73 12.76
N PRO A 29 -62.55 -13.96 12.40
CA PRO A 29 -61.64 -15.04 12.01
C PRO A 29 -60.98 -14.74 10.66
N PRO A 30 -59.69 -15.12 10.45
CA PRO A 30 -59.02 -14.88 9.19
C PRO A 30 -59.57 -15.77 8.07
N PRO A 31 -59.62 -15.29 6.82
CA PRO A 31 -59.98 -16.12 5.70
C PRO A 31 -58.85 -17.15 5.43
N SER A 32 -59.25 -18.39 5.30
CA SER A 32 -58.39 -19.48 4.78
C SER A 32 -58.07 -19.19 3.30
N GLY A 33 -56.88 -18.69 3.05
CA GLY A 33 -56.35 -18.43 1.71
C GLY A 33 -55.04 -19.15 1.50
N GLY A 34 -54.94 -19.91 0.45
CA GLY A 34 -53.90 -20.84 0.07
C GLY A 34 -52.46 -20.38 0.26
N GLY A 35 -51.64 -21.25 0.79
CA GLY A 35 -50.21 -21.06 0.97
C GLY A 35 -49.45 -20.95 -0.34
N GLY A 36 -49.32 -19.75 -0.84
CA GLY A 36 -48.25 -19.36 -1.74
C GLY A 36 -47.02 -19.08 -0.87
N THR A 37 -46.07 -20.01 -0.81
CA THR A 37 -44.75 -19.74 -0.25
C THR A 37 -44.08 -18.69 -1.13
N THR A 38 -44.12 -17.45 -0.71
CA THR A 38 -43.28 -16.42 -1.30
C THR A 38 -41.84 -16.90 -1.14
N PRO A 39 -41.06 -17.02 -2.23
CA PRO A 39 -39.63 -17.39 -2.10
C PRO A 39 -38.96 -16.41 -1.12
N PRO A 40 -38.08 -16.88 -0.23
CA PRO A 40 -37.35 -15.96 0.61
C PRO A 40 -36.67 -14.90 -0.26
N PRO A 41 -36.58 -13.63 0.18
CA PRO A 41 -35.97 -12.58 -0.61
C PRO A 41 -34.60 -13.01 -1.07
N ALA A 42 -34.30 -12.77 -2.35
CA ALA A 42 -33.02 -13.14 -2.95
C ALA A 42 -31.89 -12.47 -2.14
N VAL A 43 -31.07 -13.27 -1.48
CA VAL A 43 -29.91 -12.77 -0.73
C VAL A 43 -28.85 -12.38 -1.75
N ASP A 44 -28.56 -11.10 -1.87
CA ASP A 44 -27.51 -10.60 -2.75
C ASP A 44 -26.13 -10.68 -2.09
N PRO A 45 -25.04 -10.81 -2.87
CA PRO A 45 -23.70 -10.74 -2.35
C PRO A 45 -23.47 -9.42 -1.60
N PRO A 46 -22.78 -9.43 -0.44
CA PRO A 46 -22.47 -8.20 0.27
C PRO A 46 -21.53 -7.34 -0.58
N ALA A 47 -21.63 -6.02 -0.44
CA ALA A 47 -20.67 -5.11 -1.03
C ALA A 47 -19.25 -5.44 -0.49
N ALA A 48 -18.26 -5.48 -1.40
CA ALA A 48 -16.88 -5.71 -0.99
C ALA A 48 -16.35 -4.50 -0.20
N ASN A 49 -15.70 -4.78 0.93
CA ASN A 49 -14.97 -3.74 1.65
C ASN A 49 -13.86 -3.15 0.76
N ARG A 50 -13.59 -1.86 0.90
CA ARG A 50 -12.50 -1.19 0.19
C ARG A 50 -11.57 -0.52 1.19
N GLU A 51 -10.34 -1.03 1.26
CA GLU A 51 -9.29 -0.55 2.15
C GLU A 51 -7.93 -0.99 1.59
N PHE A 52 -7.01 -0.07 1.39
CA PHE A 52 -5.64 -0.43 1.02
C PHE A 52 -4.91 -1.04 2.21
N ARG A 53 -4.30 -2.19 2.02
CA ARG A 53 -3.52 -2.92 3.03
C ARG A 53 -2.19 -3.32 2.44
N GLY A 54 -1.23 -2.39 2.48
CA GLY A 54 0.08 -2.56 1.87
C GLY A 54 1.14 -3.07 2.84
N LEU A 55 2.12 -3.79 2.30
CA LEU A 55 3.30 -4.25 3.01
C LEU A 55 4.56 -3.78 2.28
N TRP A 56 5.42 -2.99 2.92
CA TRP A 56 6.74 -2.67 2.39
C TRP A 56 7.72 -3.82 2.58
N VAL A 57 8.46 -4.11 1.51
CA VAL A 57 9.56 -5.10 1.49
C VAL A 57 10.83 -4.39 1.07
N ALA A 58 11.69 -4.07 2.03
CA ALA A 58 12.96 -3.41 1.81
C ALA A 58 14.05 -4.43 1.42
N THR A 59 14.79 -4.14 0.35
CA THR A 59 15.88 -5.00 -0.14
C THR A 59 17.26 -4.42 0.17
N VAL A 60 17.33 -3.11 0.43
CA VAL A 60 18.58 -2.46 0.88
C VAL A 60 19.11 -3.15 2.13
N ALA A 61 20.41 -3.41 2.14
CA ALA A 61 21.08 -4.06 3.27
C ALA A 61 20.43 -5.39 3.73
N ASN A 62 19.66 -6.05 2.86
CA ASN A 62 18.95 -7.30 3.16
C ASN A 62 18.01 -7.20 4.38
N ILE A 63 17.30 -6.06 4.53
CA ILE A 63 16.42 -5.80 5.68
C ILE A 63 15.27 -6.82 5.72
N ASP A 64 14.55 -7.00 4.60
CA ASP A 64 13.40 -7.90 4.53
C ASP A 64 13.64 -9.07 3.59
N TRP A 65 14.13 -8.78 2.37
CA TRP A 65 14.37 -9.78 1.34
C TRP A 65 15.46 -9.34 0.35
N PRO A 66 16.30 -10.29 -0.15
CA PRO A 66 16.53 -11.61 0.46
C PRO A 66 17.16 -11.44 1.85
N THR A 67 16.98 -12.40 2.75
CA THR A 67 17.48 -12.26 4.15
C THR A 67 19.01 -12.22 4.25
N LYS A 68 19.71 -12.67 3.21
CA LYS A 68 21.17 -12.58 3.04
C LYS A 68 21.56 -12.66 1.58
N THR A 69 22.77 -12.23 1.29
CA THR A 69 23.35 -12.35 -0.05
C THR A 69 23.70 -13.80 -0.40
N GLY A 70 23.78 -14.10 -1.71
CA GLY A 70 24.25 -15.40 -2.21
C GLY A 70 23.26 -16.54 -2.03
N LEU A 71 21.97 -16.27 -1.82
CA LEU A 71 20.95 -17.30 -1.86
C LEU A 71 20.82 -17.89 -3.26
N THR A 72 20.56 -19.20 -3.35
CA THR A 72 20.11 -19.82 -4.60
C THR A 72 18.73 -19.26 -4.99
N GLN A 73 18.39 -19.29 -6.26
CA GLN A 73 17.06 -18.91 -6.74
C GLN A 73 15.94 -19.61 -5.94
N ALA A 74 16.06 -20.93 -5.75
CA ALA A 74 15.05 -21.70 -5.01
C ALA A 74 14.89 -21.22 -3.56
N ALA A 75 15.98 -20.90 -2.86
CA ALA A 75 15.94 -20.39 -1.49
C ALA A 75 15.36 -18.97 -1.44
N ALA A 76 15.75 -18.09 -2.36
CA ALA A 76 15.21 -16.73 -2.45
C ALA A 76 13.69 -16.72 -2.77
N LEU A 77 13.25 -17.58 -3.69
CA LEU A 77 11.82 -17.78 -3.99
C LEU A 77 11.05 -18.34 -2.78
N ALA A 78 11.64 -19.26 -2.02
CA ALA A 78 10.99 -19.78 -0.82
C ALA A 78 10.76 -18.66 0.22
N GLU A 79 11.76 -17.79 0.46
CA GLU A 79 11.61 -16.62 1.36
C GLU A 79 10.55 -15.63 0.84
N MET A 80 10.55 -15.34 -0.47
CA MET A 80 9.54 -14.49 -1.13
C MET A 80 8.13 -15.02 -0.89
N ARG A 81 7.90 -16.31 -1.13
CA ARG A 81 6.60 -16.96 -0.93
C ARG A 81 6.14 -16.87 0.52
N VAL A 82 7.02 -17.07 1.49
CA VAL A 82 6.68 -16.90 2.92
C VAL A 82 6.15 -15.49 3.21
N ILE A 83 6.76 -14.45 2.64
CA ILE A 83 6.28 -13.06 2.80
C ILE A 83 4.90 -12.89 2.15
N LEU A 84 4.75 -13.36 0.92
CA LEU A 84 3.51 -13.22 0.16
C LEU A 84 2.35 -14.05 0.73
N ASP A 85 2.63 -15.29 1.17
CA ASP A 85 1.63 -16.16 1.84
C ASP A 85 1.17 -15.53 3.16
N LYS A 86 2.09 -14.91 3.91
CA LYS A 86 1.74 -14.18 5.13
C LYS A 86 0.88 -12.95 4.83
N ALA A 87 1.22 -12.16 3.81
CA ALA A 87 0.42 -11.02 3.36
C ALA A 87 -0.99 -11.46 2.93
N GLN A 88 -1.09 -12.52 2.13
CA GLN A 88 -2.38 -13.08 1.71
C GLN A 88 -3.20 -13.58 2.91
N SER A 89 -2.58 -14.31 3.86
CA SER A 89 -3.27 -14.82 5.05
C SER A 89 -3.82 -13.72 5.96
N LEU A 90 -3.25 -12.52 5.89
CA LEU A 90 -3.71 -11.32 6.59
C LEU A 90 -4.67 -10.47 5.75
N HIS A 91 -5.17 -10.99 4.63
CA HIS A 91 -6.02 -10.23 3.70
C HIS A 91 -5.42 -8.87 3.30
N MET A 92 -4.09 -8.80 3.19
CA MET A 92 -3.43 -7.67 2.53
C MET A 92 -3.72 -7.74 1.03
N ASN A 93 -3.60 -6.60 0.34
CA ASN A 93 -3.93 -6.51 -1.08
C ASN A 93 -2.86 -5.84 -1.93
N ALA A 94 -1.73 -5.46 -1.32
CA ALA A 94 -0.57 -4.93 -2.04
C ALA A 94 0.75 -5.23 -1.32
N VAL A 95 1.82 -5.42 -2.10
CA VAL A 95 3.22 -5.42 -1.64
C VAL A 95 4.00 -4.35 -2.37
N ILE A 96 4.82 -3.60 -1.64
CA ILE A 96 5.66 -2.52 -2.15
C ILE A 96 7.10 -2.98 -2.04
N VAL A 97 7.70 -3.45 -3.14
CA VAL A 97 9.02 -4.08 -3.18
C VAL A 97 10.07 -3.11 -3.66
N GLN A 98 11.13 -2.92 -2.86
CA GLN A 98 12.25 -2.04 -3.23
C GLN A 98 13.07 -2.66 -4.36
N VAL A 99 12.91 -2.14 -5.57
CA VAL A 99 13.56 -2.66 -6.79
C VAL A 99 14.80 -1.86 -7.20
N ARG A 100 14.95 -0.62 -6.69
CA ARG A 100 16.09 0.27 -6.93
C ARG A 100 16.58 0.89 -5.62
N PRO A 101 17.40 0.19 -4.83
CA PRO A 101 17.83 0.68 -3.51
C PRO A 101 18.95 1.72 -3.54
N ALA A 102 19.87 1.68 -4.51
CA ALA A 102 21.11 2.47 -4.48
C ALA A 102 21.74 2.69 -5.87
N GLY A 103 20.95 3.15 -6.85
CA GLY A 103 21.42 3.29 -8.25
C GLY A 103 21.79 1.94 -8.87
N ASP A 104 21.17 0.89 -8.40
CA ASP A 104 21.32 -0.48 -8.83
C ASP A 104 19.96 -1.20 -8.86
N ALA A 105 19.87 -2.32 -9.53
CA ALA A 105 18.62 -2.97 -9.89
C ALA A 105 18.44 -4.35 -9.23
N LEU A 106 17.23 -4.62 -8.75
CA LEU A 106 16.79 -5.96 -8.31
C LEU A 106 16.23 -6.80 -9.47
N TYR A 107 16.42 -6.36 -10.68
CA TYR A 107 15.87 -6.95 -11.91
C TYR A 107 16.90 -6.87 -13.03
N ARG A 108 16.70 -7.60 -14.11
CA ARG A 108 17.58 -7.57 -15.28
C ARG A 108 17.48 -6.21 -15.98
N SER A 109 18.43 -5.31 -15.67
CA SER A 109 18.50 -3.96 -16.23
C SER A 109 19.62 -3.83 -17.26
N SER A 110 19.37 -3.14 -18.37
CA SER A 110 20.40 -2.68 -19.30
C SER A 110 20.97 -1.32 -18.90
N ILE A 111 20.38 -0.64 -17.92
CA ILE A 111 20.71 0.72 -17.52
C ILE A 111 21.59 0.72 -16.27
N GLU A 112 21.25 -0.07 -15.24
CA GLU A 112 21.93 -0.08 -13.94
C GLU A 112 22.49 -1.47 -13.60
N PRO A 113 23.53 -1.56 -12.75
CA PRO A 113 24.07 -2.83 -12.32
C PRO A 113 23.09 -3.59 -11.43
N TRP A 114 23.26 -4.90 -11.33
CA TRP A 114 22.60 -5.70 -10.31
C TRP A 114 22.93 -5.21 -8.90
N THR A 115 21.95 -5.20 -8.02
CA THR A 115 22.16 -4.85 -6.61
C THR A 115 23.04 -5.88 -5.89
N LYS A 116 23.92 -5.41 -5.01
CA LYS A 116 24.74 -6.29 -4.16
C LYS A 116 23.92 -7.14 -3.18
N SER A 117 22.67 -6.78 -2.91
CA SER A 117 21.81 -7.52 -1.99
C SER A 117 21.52 -8.95 -2.47
N LEU A 118 21.63 -9.23 -3.77
CA LEU A 118 21.41 -10.56 -4.33
C LEU A 118 22.65 -11.47 -4.17
N THR A 119 23.76 -11.07 -4.74
CA THR A 119 24.97 -11.92 -4.85
C THR A 119 26.08 -11.58 -3.85
N GLY A 120 25.98 -10.43 -3.17
CA GLY A 120 27.03 -9.87 -2.33
C GLY A 120 27.97 -8.93 -3.09
N THR A 121 27.93 -8.91 -4.42
CA THR A 121 28.73 -8.04 -5.28
C THR A 121 27.83 -7.25 -6.21
N GLN A 122 27.98 -5.91 -6.23
CA GLN A 122 27.21 -5.08 -7.15
C GLN A 122 27.62 -5.41 -8.60
N GLY A 123 26.63 -5.59 -9.47
CA GLY A 123 26.84 -6.04 -10.86
C GLY A 123 26.89 -7.55 -11.05
N GLY A 124 26.93 -8.33 -9.96
CA GLY A 124 26.87 -9.79 -10.02
C GLY A 124 25.49 -10.28 -10.46
N ASP A 125 25.41 -10.97 -11.61
CA ASP A 125 24.16 -11.54 -12.12
C ASP A 125 23.73 -12.75 -11.27
N PRO A 126 22.53 -12.75 -10.66
CA PRO A 126 22.01 -13.89 -9.91
C PRO A 126 21.58 -15.06 -10.80
N GLY A 127 21.55 -14.90 -12.14
CA GLY A 127 21.14 -15.93 -13.11
C GLY A 127 19.62 -16.00 -13.35
N TRP A 128 18.83 -15.16 -12.70
CA TRP A 128 17.36 -15.12 -12.82
C TRP A 128 16.85 -13.69 -12.62
N ASP A 129 15.54 -13.48 -12.86
CA ASP A 129 14.93 -12.15 -12.69
C ASP A 129 14.02 -12.12 -11.45
N PRO A 130 14.48 -11.51 -10.34
CA PRO A 130 13.69 -11.41 -9.12
C PRO A 130 12.37 -10.65 -9.28
N LEU A 131 12.36 -9.53 -10.03
CA LEU A 131 11.16 -8.71 -10.17
C LEU A 131 10.05 -9.43 -10.93
N ASP A 132 10.39 -10.15 -12.00
CA ASP A 132 9.43 -10.98 -12.74
C ASP A 132 8.76 -12.01 -11.81
N SER A 133 9.57 -12.63 -10.95
CA SER A 133 9.07 -13.58 -9.95
C SER A 133 8.18 -12.91 -8.90
N TRP A 134 8.57 -11.74 -8.38
CA TRP A 134 7.75 -10.98 -7.43
C TRP A 134 6.38 -10.61 -8.00
N VAL A 135 6.33 -10.12 -9.24
CA VAL A 135 5.08 -9.78 -9.95
C VAL A 135 4.20 -11.02 -10.08
N THR A 136 4.76 -12.10 -10.63
CA THR A 136 4.01 -13.34 -10.86
C THR A 136 3.43 -13.92 -9.56
N GLU A 137 4.26 -14.05 -8.52
CA GLU A 137 3.87 -14.65 -7.24
C GLU A 137 2.89 -13.76 -6.45
N ALA A 138 3.00 -12.42 -6.57
CA ALA A 138 2.05 -11.49 -5.96
C ALA A 138 0.67 -11.59 -6.63
N HIS A 139 0.63 -11.53 -7.97
CA HIS A 139 -0.63 -11.62 -8.72
C HIS A 139 -1.37 -12.94 -8.53
N GLN A 140 -0.65 -14.06 -8.43
CA GLN A 140 -1.26 -15.36 -8.11
C GLN A 140 -1.98 -15.38 -6.76
N ARG A 141 -1.60 -14.49 -5.84
CA ARG A 141 -2.19 -14.34 -4.51
C ARG A 141 -3.22 -13.21 -4.39
N GLY A 142 -3.55 -12.54 -5.50
CA GLY A 142 -4.47 -11.40 -5.48
C GLY A 142 -3.87 -10.13 -4.87
N LEU A 143 -2.54 -9.98 -4.92
CA LEU A 143 -1.81 -8.84 -4.39
C LEU A 143 -1.33 -7.94 -5.54
N GLU A 144 -1.58 -6.62 -5.47
CA GLU A 144 -0.89 -5.65 -6.31
C GLU A 144 0.61 -5.64 -5.98
N LEU A 145 1.45 -5.44 -6.99
CA LEU A 145 2.87 -5.20 -6.81
C LEU A 145 3.24 -3.78 -7.21
N HIS A 146 3.73 -3.00 -6.23
CA HIS A 146 4.25 -1.67 -6.46
C HIS A 146 5.78 -1.71 -6.42
N ALA A 147 6.43 -1.25 -7.49
CA ALA A 147 7.88 -1.17 -7.57
C ALA A 147 8.38 0.10 -6.86
N TRP A 148 9.21 -0.08 -5.83
CA TRP A 148 9.75 1.02 -5.03
C TRP A 148 11.16 1.38 -5.48
N PHE A 149 11.37 2.66 -5.79
CA PHE A 149 12.61 3.25 -6.24
C PHE A 149 13.12 4.31 -5.26
N ASN A 150 14.40 4.22 -4.87
CA ASN A 150 15.12 5.38 -4.33
C ASN A 150 15.60 6.23 -5.53
N PRO A 151 15.10 7.47 -5.72
CA PRO A 151 15.35 8.18 -6.98
C PRO A 151 16.79 8.66 -7.14
N PHE A 152 17.47 9.03 -6.04
CA PHE A 152 18.77 9.72 -6.10
C PHE A 152 19.86 9.09 -5.24
N ARG A 153 19.56 8.09 -4.43
CA ARG A 153 20.54 7.40 -3.62
C ARG A 153 21.48 6.56 -4.49
N GLY A 154 22.80 6.76 -4.35
CA GLY A 154 23.84 5.98 -5.04
C GLY A 154 24.51 4.93 -4.15
N GLY A 155 24.26 4.93 -2.84
CA GLY A 155 24.85 4.00 -1.87
C GLY A 155 25.53 4.69 -0.69
N ASN A 156 26.43 3.97 -0.02
CA ASN A 156 27.23 4.54 1.05
C ASN A 156 28.54 5.12 0.50
N ALA A 157 29.05 6.19 1.09
CA ALA A 157 30.32 6.79 0.69
C ALA A 157 31.51 5.80 0.75
N SER A 158 31.48 4.86 1.71
CA SER A 158 32.49 3.82 1.87
C SER A 158 32.53 2.78 0.74
N ASP A 159 31.47 2.68 -0.06
CA ASP A 159 31.34 1.66 -1.12
C ASP A 159 31.89 2.12 -2.47
N THR A 160 32.31 3.38 -2.61
CA THR A 160 32.69 3.99 -3.91
C THR A 160 33.80 3.23 -4.66
N SER A 161 34.73 2.59 -3.95
CA SER A 161 35.78 1.77 -4.54
C SER A 161 35.29 0.43 -5.11
N ARG A 162 34.09 -0.03 -4.68
CA ARG A 162 33.52 -1.34 -5.01
C ARG A 162 32.36 -1.25 -6.01
N LEU A 163 32.10 -0.06 -6.55
CA LEU A 163 31.03 0.14 -7.52
C LEU A 163 31.29 -0.65 -8.80
N ALA A 164 30.24 -1.24 -9.34
CA ALA A 164 30.28 -1.90 -10.65
C ALA A 164 30.64 -0.90 -11.76
N ALA A 165 31.28 -1.39 -12.83
CA ALA A 165 31.74 -0.52 -13.94
C ALA A 165 30.63 0.28 -14.62
N ASN A 166 29.41 -0.28 -14.66
CA ASN A 166 28.20 0.37 -15.22
C ASN A 166 27.38 1.15 -14.19
N HIS A 167 27.84 1.32 -12.95
CA HIS A 167 27.21 2.20 -11.99
C HIS A 167 27.38 3.67 -12.39
N LEU A 168 26.32 4.49 -12.28
CA LEU A 168 26.34 5.89 -12.75
C LEU A 168 27.50 6.69 -12.14
N ALA A 169 27.73 6.60 -10.84
CA ALA A 169 28.83 7.31 -10.18
C ALA A 169 30.23 6.84 -10.63
N LYS A 170 30.34 5.66 -11.24
CA LYS A 170 31.59 5.16 -11.83
C LYS A 170 31.76 5.68 -13.25
N GLN A 171 30.67 5.72 -14.02
CA GLN A 171 30.68 6.20 -15.40
C GLN A 171 30.73 7.73 -15.51
N ARG A 172 30.01 8.42 -14.61
CA ARG A 172 29.82 9.86 -14.57
C ARG A 172 29.98 10.38 -13.14
N PRO A 173 31.21 10.39 -12.62
CA PRO A 173 31.49 10.88 -11.26
C PRO A 173 31.12 12.36 -11.06
N ASP A 174 31.06 13.13 -12.15
CA ASP A 174 30.59 14.51 -12.17
C ASP A 174 29.12 14.70 -11.81
N LEU A 175 28.30 13.65 -11.89
CA LEU A 175 26.88 13.64 -11.53
C LEU A 175 26.64 13.16 -10.09
N ALA A 176 27.66 12.70 -9.39
CA ALA A 176 27.55 12.13 -8.05
C ALA A 176 28.23 13.05 -7.01
N ARG A 177 27.72 12.99 -5.78
CA ARG A 177 28.20 13.75 -4.63
C ARG A 177 28.38 12.82 -3.42
N ILE A 178 29.38 13.10 -2.60
CA ILE A 178 29.47 12.53 -1.26
C ILE A 178 28.93 13.58 -0.30
N ALA A 179 27.83 13.25 0.37
CA ALA A 179 27.18 14.12 1.33
C ALA A 179 26.60 13.30 2.50
N GLU A 180 26.74 13.77 3.71
CA GLU A 180 26.20 13.14 4.93
C GLU A 180 26.56 11.64 5.04
N GLY A 181 27.78 11.27 4.65
CA GLY A 181 28.23 9.87 4.64
C GLY A 181 27.67 8.98 3.55
N GLN A 182 26.86 9.54 2.64
CA GLN A 182 26.20 8.84 1.55
C GLN A 182 26.81 9.22 0.19
N LEU A 183 26.74 8.28 -0.76
CA LEU A 183 26.90 8.56 -2.17
C LEU A 183 25.52 8.90 -2.77
N TRP A 184 25.44 10.05 -3.41
CA TRP A 184 24.17 10.59 -3.90
C TRP A 184 24.30 11.05 -5.35
N PHE A 185 23.30 10.81 -6.17
CA PHE A 185 23.18 11.44 -7.48
C PHE A 185 22.58 12.83 -7.31
N ASP A 186 23.18 13.84 -7.92
CA ASP A 186 22.80 15.23 -7.73
C ASP A 186 21.44 15.54 -8.38
N PRO A 187 20.35 15.78 -7.60
CA PRO A 187 19.05 16.09 -8.19
C PRO A 187 19.01 17.37 -8.99
N GLY A 188 20.01 18.27 -8.81
CA GLY A 188 20.17 19.48 -9.59
C GLY A 188 20.60 19.23 -11.04
N GLU A 189 21.26 18.10 -11.33
CA GLU A 189 21.67 17.74 -12.67
C GLU A 189 20.47 17.18 -13.48
N PRO A 190 20.08 17.82 -14.60
CA PRO A 190 18.94 17.34 -15.42
C PRO A 190 19.13 15.91 -15.91
N GLU A 191 20.37 15.52 -16.20
CA GLU A 191 20.72 14.17 -16.67
C GLU A 191 20.46 13.10 -15.62
N VAL A 192 20.66 13.41 -14.33
CA VAL A 192 20.32 12.50 -13.21
C VAL A 192 18.82 12.25 -13.16
N ARG A 193 18.01 13.31 -13.25
CA ARG A 193 16.55 13.18 -13.25
C ARG A 193 16.05 12.40 -14.46
N ALA A 194 16.56 12.71 -15.66
CA ALA A 194 16.22 12.00 -16.89
C ALA A 194 16.59 10.51 -16.82
N ARG A 195 17.76 10.18 -16.26
CA ARG A 195 18.16 8.78 -16.08
C ARG A 195 17.23 8.05 -15.11
N THR A 196 16.86 8.67 -13.99
CA THR A 196 15.92 8.04 -13.04
C THR A 196 14.55 7.80 -13.70
N LEU A 197 14.04 8.74 -14.49
CA LEU A 197 12.83 8.53 -15.29
C LEU A 197 12.99 7.37 -16.27
N SER A 198 14.14 7.27 -16.97
CA SER A 198 14.40 6.16 -17.90
C SER A 198 14.43 4.80 -17.18
N VAL A 199 14.96 4.73 -15.96
CA VAL A 199 14.94 3.51 -15.14
C VAL A 199 13.52 3.12 -14.75
N VAL A 200 12.70 4.07 -14.33
CA VAL A 200 11.27 3.81 -14.02
C VAL A 200 10.52 3.36 -15.27
N THR A 201 10.73 4.03 -16.40
CA THR A 201 10.09 3.67 -17.68
C THR A 201 10.52 2.27 -18.17
N ASP A 202 11.78 1.88 -17.97
CA ASP A 202 12.26 0.53 -18.30
C ASP A 202 11.50 -0.54 -17.50
N VAL A 203 11.32 -0.36 -16.20
CA VAL A 203 10.51 -1.26 -15.37
C VAL A 203 9.05 -1.23 -15.80
N LEU A 204 8.47 -0.05 -15.94
CA LEU A 204 7.07 0.15 -16.29
C LEU A 204 6.68 -0.53 -17.61
N THR A 205 7.57 -0.49 -18.62
CA THR A 205 7.28 -1.07 -19.94
C THR A 205 7.49 -2.58 -20.01
N ARG A 206 8.39 -3.12 -19.18
CA ARG A 206 8.76 -4.54 -19.26
C ARG A 206 8.06 -5.43 -18.25
N TYR A 207 7.63 -4.87 -17.11
CA TYR A 207 7.00 -5.65 -16.04
C TYR A 207 5.55 -5.22 -15.85
N ASP A 208 4.72 -6.16 -15.45
CA ASP A 208 3.29 -5.93 -15.20
C ASP A 208 3.04 -5.45 -13.76
N ILE A 209 3.69 -4.33 -13.38
CA ILE A 209 3.52 -3.72 -12.07
C ILE A 209 2.22 -2.93 -11.97
N ASP A 210 1.67 -2.81 -10.74
CA ASP A 210 0.44 -2.06 -10.43
C ASP A 210 0.71 -0.65 -9.93
N GLY A 211 1.94 -0.40 -9.48
CA GLY A 211 2.33 0.92 -8.98
C GLY A 211 3.82 1.19 -9.08
N VAL A 212 4.15 2.48 -9.18
CA VAL A 212 5.49 3.05 -8.98
C VAL A 212 5.48 3.75 -7.63
N HIS A 213 6.45 3.47 -6.77
CA HIS A 213 6.54 4.03 -5.44
C HIS A 213 7.89 4.70 -5.20
N LEU A 214 7.88 5.91 -4.64
CA LEU A 214 9.06 6.59 -4.13
C LEU A 214 8.98 6.71 -2.61
N ASP A 215 10.14 6.67 -1.94
CA ASP A 215 10.27 6.97 -0.52
C ASP A 215 10.61 8.46 -0.26
N ASP A 216 11.27 8.72 0.85
CA ASP A 216 11.63 10.07 1.33
C ASP A 216 13.07 10.49 1.03
N PHE A 217 13.87 9.68 0.33
CA PHE A 217 15.29 9.94 0.07
C PHE A 217 15.53 10.83 -1.17
N PHE A 218 15.03 12.09 -1.12
CA PHE A 218 15.24 13.07 -2.20
C PHE A 218 16.60 13.77 -2.10
N TYR A 219 16.98 14.20 -0.91
CA TYR A 219 18.33 14.58 -0.51
C TYR A 219 18.73 13.78 0.72
N PRO A 220 20.05 13.62 1.02
CA PRO A 220 20.46 12.87 2.21
C PRO A 220 19.98 13.57 3.48
N TYR A 221 19.59 12.77 4.46
CA TYR A 221 19.26 13.30 5.79
C TYR A 221 20.50 13.94 6.42
N PRO A 222 20.40 15.16 6.99
CA PRO A 222 21.54 15.82 7.57
C PRO A 222 22.00 15.11 8.86
N LEU A 223 23.31 14.93 8.99
CA LEU A 223 23.94 14.45 10.24
C LEU A 223 24.03 15.55 11.29
N GLY A 224 23.98 16.81 10.87
CA GLY A 224 24.00 18.01 11.73
C GLY A 224 22.70 18.81 11.63
N SER A 225 22.72 20.02 12.21
CA SER A 225 21.57 20.92 12.20
C SER A 225 21.31 21.58 10.83
N THR A 226 22.32 21.62 9.96
CA THR A 226 22.26 22.26 8.64
C THR A 226 22.58 21.21 7.57
N PRO A 227 21.72 21.02 6.57
CA PRO A 227 22.00 20.06 5.49
C PRO A 227 23.16 20.54 4.62
N VAL A 228 24.13 19.66 4.39
CA VAL A 228 25.31 19.93 3.56
C VAL A 228 25.23 19.08 2.30
N PHE A 229 25.11 19.74 1.15
CA PHE A 229 25.15 19.06 -0.14
C PHE A 229 26.01 19.87 -1.12
N PRO A 230 27.11 19.28 -1.68
CA PRO A 230 28.11 20.02 -2.48
C PRO A 230 27.67 20.16 -3.94
N ASP A 231 26.67 21.00 -4.20
CA ASP A 231 26.08 21.28 -5.51
C ASP A 231 26.40 22.66 -6.08
N ASP A 232 27.47 23.32 -5.62
CA ASP A 232 27.84 24.67 -6.07
C ASP A 232 28.11 24.72 -7.56
N SER A 233 28.82 23.73 -8.10
CA SER A 233 29.08 23.61 -9.52
C SER A 233 27.82 23.40 -10.36
N THR A 234 26.87 22.61 -9.84
CA THR A 234 25.60 22.33 -10.49
C THR A 234 24.72 23.59 -10.56
N TYR A 235 24.66 24.34 -9.45
CA TYR A 235 23.95 25.62 -9.42
C TYR A 235 24.58 26.66 -10.34
N ALA A 236 25.93 26.72 -10.41
CA ALA A 236 26.62 27.59 -11.36
C ALA A 236 26.29 27.23 -12.83
N LYS A 237 26.24 25.93 -13.16
CA LYS A 237 25.76 25.48 -14.49
C LYS A 237 24.32 25.92 -14.77
N TYR A 238 23.41 25.80 -13.78
CA TYR A 238 22.04 26.25 -13.90
C TYR A 238 21.95 27.74 -14.24
N LEU A 239 22.70 28.59 -13.53
CA LEU A 239 22.74 30.04 -13.80
C LEU A 239 23.34 30.35 -15.19
N ALA A 240 24.44 29.68 -15.55
CA ALA A 240 25.07 29.84 -16.87
C ALA A 240 24.17 29.41 -18.02
N ALA A 241 23.24 28.47 -17.79
CA ALA A 241 22.23 28.06 -18.76
C ALA A 241 21.01 29.00 -18.81
N GLY A 242 21.06 30.17 -18.14
CA GLY A 242 19.98 31.17 -18.12
C GLY A 242 18.94 30.94 -17.04
N GLY A 243 19.21 30.08 -16.09
CA GLY A 243 18.34 29.88 -14.91
C GLY A 243 18.20 31.15 -14.07
N ALA A 244 17.00 31.44 -13.60
CA ALA A 244 16.75 32.61 -12.76
C ALA A 244 17.44 32.47 -11.39
N PRO A 245 18.18 33.48 -10.90
CA PRO A 245 18.78 33.46 -9.56
C PRO A 245 17.70 33.29 -8.48
N MET A 246 17.93 32.34 -7.57
CA MET A 246 17.07 32.09 -6.42
C MET A 246 17.88 31.56 -5.22
N ALA A 247 17.25 31.48 -4.04
CA ALA A 247 17.90 30.85 -2.91
C ALA A 247 18.21 29.37 -3.20
N ARG A 248 19.37 28.89 -2.76
CA ARG A 248 19.81 27.52 -3.03
C ARG A 248 18.79 26.48 -2.58
N ALA A 249 18.16 26.67 -1.44
CA ALA A 249 17.13 25.78 -0.91
C ALA A 249 15.89 25.72 -1.81
N ASP A 250 15.48 26.87 -2.40
CA ASP A 250 14.35 26.93 -3.31
C ASP A 250 14.68 26.22 -4.64
N TRP A 251 15.89 26.41 -5.15
CA TRP A 251 16.36 25.71 -6.35
C TRP A 251 16.41 24.19 -6.15
N ARG A 252 16.88 23.72 -4.99
CA ARG A 252 16.86 22.29 -4.67
C ARG A 252 15.43 21.73 -4.65
N ARG A 253 14.50 22.44 -3.99
CA ARG A 253 13.07 22.05 -3.98
C ARG A 253 12.47 22.07 -5.39
N GLN A 254 12.78 23.09 -6.20
CA GLN A 254 12.31 23.17 -7.56
C GLN A 254 12.75 21.96 -8.40
N ASN A 255 14.00 21.50 -8.23
CA ASN A 255 14.49 20.30 -8.92
C ASN A 255 13.75 19.04 -8.52
N VAL A 256 13.48 18.85 -7.21
CA VAL A 256 12.71 17.71 -6.72
C VAL A 256 11.26 17.81 -7.18
N ASN A 257 10.61 18.96 -7.03
CA ASN A 257 9.23 19.19 -7.45
C ASN A 257 9.03 18.90 -8.95
N GLY A 258 9.93 19.43 -9.80
CA GLY A 258 9.88 19.17 -11.24
C GLY A 258 10.12 17.71 -11.61
N PHE A 259 10.95 16.99 -10.85
CA PHE A 259 11.11 15.55 -11.02
C PHE A 259 9.83 14.77 -10.68
N ILE A 260 9.16 15.10 -9.57
CA ILE A 260 7.90 14.45 -9.17
C ILE A 260 6.80 14.69 -10.20
N GLU A 261 6.64 15.93 -10.66
CA GLU A 261 5.68 16.28 -11.71
C GLU A 261 5.93 15.49 -13.01
N GLN A 262 7.20 15.45 -13.46
CA GLN A 262 7.59 14.71 -14.66
C GLN A 262 7.39 13.19 -14.49
N LEU A 263 7.71 12.63 -13.32
CA LEU A 263 7.49 11.21 -13.03
C LEU A 263 6.01 10.85 -13.15
N TYR A 264 5.13 11.65 -12.54
CA TYR A 264 3.69 11.44 -12.62
C TYR A 264 3.18 11.45 -14.07
N ALA A 265 3.60 12.45 -14.83
CA ALA A 265 3.22 12.57 -16.23
C ALA A 265 3.77 11.41 -17.09
N GLU A 266 5.03 11.01 -16.87
CA GLU A 266 5.67 9.94 -17.65
C GLU A 266 5.06 8.56 -17.35
N VAL A 267 4.74 8.25 -16.09
CA VAL A 267 4.09 6.98 -15.74
C VAL A 267 2.74 6.86 -16.44
N HIS A 268 1.88 7.88 -16.34
CA HIS A 268 0.54 7.81 -16.93
C HIS A 268 0.52 7.91 -18.45
N LYS A 269 1.55 8.48 -19.06
CA LYS A 269 1.74 8.44 -20.51
C LYS A 269 1.94 7.01 -21.03
N TRP A 270 2.68 6.18 -20.30
CA TRP A 270 2.98 4.79 -20.69
C TRP A 270 1.94 3.78 -20.23
N LYS A 271 1.50 3.89 -18.98
CA LYS A 271 0.50 3.00 -18.36
C LYS A 271 -0.48 3.82 -17.51
N PRO A 272 -1.59 4.30 -18.09
CA PRO A 272 -2.52 5.20 -17.40
C PRO A 272 -3.11 4.67 -16.10
N SER A 273 -3.24 3.35 -15.94
CA SER A 273 -3.81 2.71 -14.76
C SER A 273 -2.80 2.36 -13.66
N VAL A 274 -1.48 2.51 -13.92
CA VAL A 274 -0.45 2.24 -12.91
C VAL A 274 -0.38 3.41 -11.93
N LYS A 275 -0.54 3.12 -10.64
CA LYS A 275 -0.57 4.12 -9.58
C LYS A 275 0.82 4.69 -9.30
N VAL A 276 0.93 6.00 -9.10
CA VAL A 276 2.14 6.65 -8.58
C VAL A 276 1.94 6.95 -7.09
N GLY A 277 2.80 6.41 -6.25
CA GLY A 277 2.77 6.61 -4.80
C GLY A 277 4.06 7.24 -4.28
N ILE A 278 3.93 8.05 -3.24
CA ILE A 278 5.08 8.64 -2.56
C ILE A 278 4.89 8.48 -1.05
N SER A 279 5.93 7.98 -0.37
CA SER A 279 5.98 7.91 1.10
C SER A 279 7.01 8.91 1.64
N PRO A 280 6.65 10.19 1.75
CA PRO A 280 7.55 11.19 2.27
C PRO A 280 7.67 11.09 3.80
N PHE A 281 8.67 11.79 4.36
CA PHE A 281 8.74 11.99 5.80
C PHE A 281 7.40 12.52 6.35
N GLY A 282 6.94 11.97 7.47
CA GLY A 282 5.57 12.18 7.97
C GLY A 282 5.25 13.62 8.39
N ILE A 283 6.27 14.44 8.66
CA ILE A 283 6.14 15.87 9.02
C ILE A 283 6.64 16.71 7.85
N TRP A 284 5.76 17.55 7.28
CA TRP A 284 6.17 18.51 6.27
C TRP A 284 7.11 19.57 6.85
N ARG A 285 6.65 20.24 7.92
CA ARG A 285 7.42 21.25 8.69
C ARG A 285 6.97 21.25 10.16
N PRO A 286 7.84 21.56 11.11
CA PRO A 286 7.42 21.85 12.48
C PRO A 286 6.36 22.96 12.53
N GLY A 287 5.37 22.79 13.42
CA GLY A 287 4.23 23.69 13.52
C GLY A 287 3.08 23.43 12.51
N TYR A 288 3.20 22.41 11.66
CA TYR A 288 2.17 21.98 10.72
C TYR A 288 1.85 20.48 10.90
N PRO A 289 0.71 20.16 11.63
CA PRO A 289 -0.20 21.07 12.35
C PRO A 289 0.46 21.78 13.55
N ALA A 290 -0.26 22.75 14.13
CA ALA A 290 0.20 23.48 15.32
C ALA A 290 0.58 22.49 16.45
N GLY A 291 1.70 22.73 17.12
CA GLY A 291 2.23 21.88 18.19
C GLY A 291 3.11 20.73 17.72
N VAL A 292 3.16 20.42 16.42
CA VAL A 292 4.06 19.39 15.89
C VAL A 292 5.51 19.90 15.89
N THR A 293 6.41 19.03 16.35
CA THR A 293 7.87 19.24 16.38
C THR A 293 8.57 18.12 15.62
N GLY A 294 9.83 18.30 15.26
CA GLY A 294 10.65 17.29 14.59
C GLY A 294 11.41 17.85 13.40
N LEU A 295 11.84 16.98 12.49
CA LEU A 295 12.58 17.37 11.29
C LEU A 295 11.70 18.22 10.36
N ASP A 296 12.24 19.33 9.86
CA ASP A 296 11.66 20.12 8.78
C ASP A 296 12.05 19.50 7.43
N ALA A 297 11.23 18.58 6.91
CA ALA A 297 11.52 17.89 5.65
C ALA A 297 11.59 18.85 4.45
N TYR A 298 10.82 19.93 4.48
CA TYR A 298 10.86 20.98 3.46
C TYR A 298 12.22 21.66 3.38
N SER A 299 12.90 21.86 4.52
CA SER A 299 14.21 22.53 4.60
C SER A 299 15.38 21.56 4.66
N ALA A 300 15.23 20.40 5.29
CA ALA A 300 16.32 19.45 5.52
C ALA A 300 16.64 18.56 4.31
N ILE A 301 15.60 18.05 3.68
CA ILE A 301 15.72 17.14 2.50
C ILE A 301 15.05 17.75 1.25
N PHE A 302 14.69 19.02 1.30
CA PHE A 302 14.11 19.81 0.22
C PHE A 302 12.88 19.18 -0.42
N ALA A 303 12.07 18.46 0.38
CA ALA A 303 10.87 17.75 -0.03
C ALA A 303 9.61 18.60 0.27
N ASP A 304 9.01 19.21 -0.77
CA ASP A 304 7.74 19.91 -0.63
C ASP A 304 6.55 18.98 -0.87
N SER A 305 6.43 17.95 -0.03
CA SER A 305 5.42 16.90 -0.18
C SER A 305 3.97 17.41 -0.09
N LYS A 306 3.75 18.55 0.60
CA LYS A 306 2.46 19.23 0.59
C LYS A 306 2.10 19.74 -0.80
N LEU A 307 3.04 20.36 -1.52
CA LEU A 307 2.83 20.85 -2.87
C LEU A 307 2.47 19.70 -3.82
N TRP A 308 3.16 18.56 -3.72
CA TRP A 308 2.90 17.40 -4.58
C TRP A 308 1.49 16.85 -4.39
N LEU A 309 1.03 16.75 -3.13
CA LEU A 309 -0.32 16.31 -2.79
C LEU A 309 -1.38 17.32 -3.28
N GLN A 310 -1.13 18.63 -3.10
CA GLN A 310 -2.04 19.69 -3.52
C GLN A 310 -2.16 19.84 -5.04
N ASN A 311 -1.12 19.49 -5.79
CA ASN A 311 -1.15 19.47 -7.26
C ASN A 311 -1.61 18.14 -7.85
N GLY A 312 -1.75 17.09 -7.02
CA GLY A 312 -2.16 15.77 -7.46
C GLY A 312 -1.10 15.05 -8.31
N TRP A 313 0.20 15.34 -8.09
CA TRP A 313 1.32 14.67 -8.76
C TRP A 313 1.63 13.29 -8.16
N LEU A 314 0.60 12.62 -7.69
CA LEU A 314 0.59 11.26 -7.16
C LEU A 314 -0.84 10.72 -7.10
N ASP A 315 -1.01 9.41 -7.04
CA ASP A 315 -2.30 8.76 -6.89
C ASP A 315 -2.55 8.36 -5.44
N TYR A 316 -1.49 8.01 -4.71
CA TYR A 316 -1.59 7.79 -3.28
C TYR A 316 -0.40 8.42 -2.54
N PHE A 317 -0.72 9.00 -1.41
CA PHE A 317 0.20 9.64 -0.49
C PHE A 317 0.33 8.78 0.76
N ALA A 318 1.54 8.30 1.04
CA ALA A 318 1.81 7.38 2.13
C ALA A 318 2.77 8.01 3.17
N PRO A 319 2.35 9.05 3.90
CA PRO A 319 3.23 9.75 4.83
C PRO A 319 3.71 8.78 5.91
N GLN A 320 5.01 8.77 6.22
CA GLN A 320 5.61 7.89 7.22
C GLN A 320 5.29 8.41 8.62
N LEU A 321 4.11 8.02 9.15
CA LEU A 321 3.64 8.44 10.47
C LEU A 321 4.15 7.49 11.55
N TYR A 322 5.49 7.41 11.72
CA TYR A 322 6.16 6.45 12.61
C TYR A 322 6.21 6.92 14.06
N TRP A 323 5.16 7.59 14.52
CA TRP A 323 4.97 8.04 15.90
C TRP A 323 3.62 7.56 16.43
N PRO A 324 3.57 7.15 17.73
CA PRO A 324 2.37 6.52 18.26
C PRO A 324 1.23 7.53 18.48
N THR A 325 0.03 7.00 18.66
CA THR A 325 -1.20 7.77 18.91
C THR A 325 -1.13 8.64 20.18
N TYR A 326 -0.26 8.27 21.12
CA TYR A 326 -0.05 9.01 22.40
C TYR A 326 1.16 9.95 22.38
N SER A 327 1.85 10.12 21.25
CA SER A 327 2.94 11.11 21.14
C SER A 327 2.42 12.53 21.32
N THR A 328 3.13 13.33 22.10
CA THR A 328 2.75 14.73 22.35
C THR A 328 3.25 15.71 21.28
N GLY A 329 4.42 15.43 20.70
CA GLY A 329 5.04 16.31 19.68
C GLY A 329 4.83 15.83 18.24
N GLN A 330 4.51 14.56 18.03
CA GLN A 330 4.31 13.94 16.71
C GLN A 330 3.12 12.97 16.77
N ASN A 331 1.95 13.46 17.21
CA ASN A 331 0.77 12.63 17.35
C ASN A 331 0.30 12.08 16.00
N PHE A 332 0.17 10.75 15.89
CA PHE A 332 -0.28 10.07 14.67
C PHE A 332 -1.59 10.66 14.12
N GLY A 333 -2.60 10.79 14.99
CA GLY A 333 -3.92 11.28 14.57
C GLY A 333 -3.89 12.71 14.09
N ALA A 334 -3.16 13.59 14.79
CA ALA A 334 -3.05 14.99 14.41
C ALA A 334 -2.32 15.18 13.07
N LEU A 335 -1.26 14.40 12.82
CA LEU A 335 -0.56 14.42 11.54
C LEU A 335 -1.44 13.88 10.41
N LEU A 336 -2.16 12.79 10.64
CA LEU A 336 -3.08 12.22 9.66
C LEU A 336 -4.21 13.19 9.31
N ASP A 337 -4.83 13.82 10.29
CA ASP A 337 -5.89 14.82 10.10
C ASP A 337 -5.38 16.02 9.27
N TRP A 338 -4.15 16.47 9.53
CA TRP A 338 -3.56 17.56 8.77
C TRP A 338 -3.30 17.18 7.31
N TRP A 339 -2.74 15.97 7.04
CA TRP A 339 -2.52 15.51 5.69
C TRP A 339 -3.81 15.35 4.89
N ILE A 340 -4.88 14.86 5.54
CA ILE A 340 -6.21 14.79 4.93
C ILE A 340 -6.74 16.20 4.62
N ALA A 341 -6.58 17.15 5.54
CA ALA A 341 -7.07 18.53 5.35
C ALA A 341 -6.38 19.28 4.21
N VAL A 342 -5.10 18.99 3.93
CA VAL A 342 -4.36 19.63 2.82
C VAL A 342 -4.49 18.88 1.48
N ASN A 343 -5.18 17.75 1.44
CA ASN A 343 -5.39 16.91 0.26
C ASN A 343 -6.51 17.46 -0.65
N THR A 344 -6.24 18.58 -1.31
CA THR A 344 -7.24 19.29 -2.16
C THR A 344 -7.64 18.51 -3.41
N GLN A 345 -6.77 17.61 -3.90
CA GLN A 345 -7.01 16.78 -5.08
C GLN A 345 -7.70 15.44 -4.77
N LYS A 346 -8.03 15.20 -3.50
CA LYS A 346 -8.74 13.99 -3.05
C LYS A 346 -8.04 12.69 -3.45
N ARG A 347 -6.71 12.71 -3.49
CA ARG A 347 -5.89 11.52 -3.71
C ARG A 347 -5.99 10.59 -2.51
N HIS A 348 -5.66 9.33 -2.69
CA HIS A 348 -5.61 8.41 -1.57
C HIS A 348 -4.58 8.86 -0.52
N VAL A 349 -4.96 8.83 0.75
CA VAL A 349 -4.03 8.99 1.88
C VAL A 349 -3.98 7.65 2.62
N TRP A 350 -2.82 6.99 2.56
CA TRP A 350 -2.56 5.69 3.17
C TRP A 350 -1.34 5.80 4.08
N PRO A 351 -1.49 6.17 5.36
CA PRO A 351 -0.35 6.38 6.25
C PRO A 351 0.52 5.14 6.38
N GLY A 352 1.83 5.37 6.47
CA GLY A 352 2.81 4.36 6.83
C GLY A 352 2.84 4.16 8.34
N LEU A 353 2.74 2.90 8.78
CA LEU A 353 2.73 2.48 10.17
C LEU A 353 4.03 1.75 10.51
N ALA A 354 4.63 2.06 11.66
CA ALA A 354 5.92 1.53 12.07
C ALA A 354 5.79 0.14 12.74
N SER A 355 5.30 -0.87 12.03
CA SER A 355 5.17 -2.23 12.58
C SER A 355 6.51 -2.85 13.02
N TYR A 356 7.65 -2.38 12.46
CA TYR A 356 9.00 -2.79 12.88
C TYR A 356 9.34 -2.37 14.32
N ARG A 357 8.64 -1.39 14.88
CA ARG A 357 8.82 -0.94 16.27
C ARG A 357 8.10 -1.79 17.30
N VAL A 358 7.25 -2.72 16.85
CA VAL A 358 6.57 -3.64 17.76
C VAL A 358 7.58 -4.59 18.36
N ALA A 359 7.72 -4.57 19.69
CA ALA A 359 8.66 -5.39 20.44
C ALA A 359 10.11 -5.30 19.91
N ASP A 360 10.56 -4.11 19.47
CA ASP A 360 11.90 -3.88 18.90
C ASP A 360 13.04 -3.91 19.94
N GLY A 361 12.73 -4.18 21.20
CA GLY A 361 13.69 -4.27 22.30
C GLY A 361 14.12 -2.93 22.90
N THR A 362 13.59 -1.82 22.41
CA THR A 362 13.87 -0.48 22.95
C THR A 362 12.87 -0.09 24.03
N SER A 363 13.20 0.94 24.84
CA SER A 363 12.27 1.50 25.82
C SER A 363 11.06 2.22 25.20
N SER A 364 11.11 2.49 23.91
CA SER A 364 10.05 3.11 23.12
C SER A 364 9.40 2.14 22.14
N ALA A 365 9.55 0.82 22.38
CA ALA A 365 8.91 -0.23 21.60
C ALA A 365 7.39 -0.09 21.60
N TYR A 366 6.78 -0.37 20.46
CA TYR A 366 5.32 -0.41 20.34
C TYR A 366 4.77 -1.74 20.83
N SER A 367 3.51 -1.73 21.24
CA SER A 367 2.72 -2.96 21.37
C SER A 367 1.98 -3.24 20.05
N ALA A 368 1.56 -4.48 19.83
CA ALA A 368 0.67 -4.79 18.71
C ALA A 368 -0.62 -3.97 18.74
N SER A 369 -1.14 -3.66 19.94
CA SER A 369 -2.35 -2.84 20.11
C SER A 369 -2.18 -1.39 19.62
N GLU A 370 -0.96 -0.84 19.59
CA GLU A 370 -0.72 0.47 19.01
C GLU A 370 -0.96 0.46 17.49
N ILE A 371 -0.44 -0.54 16.78
CA ILE A 371 -0.70 -0.68 15.35
C ILE A 371 -2.20 -0.86 15.06
N LEU A 372 -2.91 -1.64 15.90
CA LEU A 372 -4.37 -1.76 15.79
C LEU A 372 -5.09 -0.42 16.01
N ALA A 373 -4.63 0.39 16.97
CA ALA A 373 -5.18 1.72 17.24
C ALA A 373 -4.94 2.68 16.06
N GLU A 374 -3.75 2.67 15.46
CA GLU A 374 -3.43 3.46 14.26
C GLU A 374 -4.32 3.06 13.07
N VAL A 375 -4.54 1.75 12.82
CA VAL A 375 -5.48 1.27 11.79
C VAL A 375 -6.91 1.71 12.11
N ALA A 376 -7.36 1.61 13.36
CA ALA A 376 -8.70 2.04 13.76
C ALA A 376 -8.91 3.55 13.58
N LEU A 377 -7.91 4.37 13.95
CA LEU A 377 -7.93 5.81 13.71
C LEU A 377 -7.97 6.15 12.22
N THR A 378 -7.23 5.41 11.39
CA THR A 378 -7.23 5.57 9.93
C THR A 378 -8.61 5.27 9.35
N ARG A 379 -9.23 4.16 9.76
CA ARG A 379 -10.59 3.77 9.35
C ARG A 379 -11.66 4.78 9.74
N ALA A 380 -11.55 5.36 10.95
CA ALA A 380 -12.47 6.39 11.40
C ALA A 380 -12.45 7.65 10.51
N ARG A 381 -11.41 7.82 9.71
CA ARG A 381 -11.22 8.94 8.78
C ARG A 381 -11.49 8.59 7.32
N ALA A 382 -11.82 7.34 7.00
CA ALA A 382 -12.08 6.90 5.63
C ALA A 382 -13.31 7.59 4.99
N GLY A 383 -14.32 7.88 5.81
CA GLY A 383 -15.57 8.51 5.37
C GLY A 383 -15.57 10.04 5.36
N ALA A 384 -14.48 10.70 5.75
CA ALA A 384 -14.37 12.14 5.66
C ALA A 384 -14.46 12.54 4.18
N SER A 385 -15.51 13.26 3.81
CA SER A 385 -15.90 13.65 2.47
C SER A 385 -14.71 13.84 1.53
N ALA A 386 -14.54 12.88 0.61
CA ALA A 386 -13.64 12.92 -0.53
C ALA A 386 -12.17 13.26 -0.21
N GLY A 387 -11.35 12.25 0.07
CA GLY A 387 -9.91 12.37 0.33
C GLY A 387 -9.50 11.90 1.73
N GLY A 388 -10.38 11.20 2.45
CA GLY A 388 -10.06 10.56 3.74
C GLY A 388 -9.06 9.41 3.60
N ALA A 389 -8.57 8.93 4.74
CA ALA A 389 -7.62 7.82 4.78
C ALA A 389 -8.32 6.48 4.53
N SER A 390 -8.12 5.90 3.35
CA SER A 390 -8.81 4.69 2.90
C SER A 390 -7.93 3.43 2.97
N GLY A 391 -6.95 3.38 3.88
CA GLY A 391 -6.04 2.26 4.07
C GLY A 391 -4.73 2.66 4.72
N ALA A 392 -3.81 1.72 4.87
CA ALA A 392 -2.50 1.91 5.49
C ALA A 392 -1.45 0.99 4.89
N LEU A 393 -0.17 1.32 5.12
CA LEU A 393 0.98 0.49 4.77
C LEU A 393 1.77 0.14 6.03
N LEU A 394 2.19 -1.11 6.14
CA LEU A 394 3.01 -1.58 7.25
C LEU A 394 4.50 -1.62 6.86
N TYR A 395 5.33 -0.91 7.58
CA TYR A 395 6.77 -1.01 7.48
C TYR A 395 7.31 -1.77 8.70
N ASN A 396 7.82 -3.01 8.57
CA ASN A 396 8.26 -3.62 7.34
C ASN A 396 7.86 -5.11 7.22
N GLY A 397 8.25 -5.74 6.10
CA GLY A 397 7.98 -7.14 5.80
C GLY A 397 8.45 -8.12 6.86
N SER A 398 9.63 -7.91 7.45
CA SER A 398 10.20 -8.76 8.52
C SER A 398 9.35 -8.76 9.78
N SER A 399 8.81 -7.60 10.20
CA SER A 399 7.96 -7.51 11.40
C SER A 399 6.68 -8.31 11.26
N ILE A 400 6.11 -8.32 10.05
CA ILE A 400 4.88 -9.06 9.73
C ILE A 400 5.17 -10.55 9.55
N ARG A 401 6.21 -10.89 8.77
CA ARG A 401 6.63 -12.27 8.54
C ARG A 401 7.00 -13.00 9.83
N LEU A 402 7.73 -12.34 10.73
CA LEU A 402 8.22 -12.89 11.99
C LEU A 402 7.25 -12.65 13.17
N ASN A 403 6.10 -12.01 12.91
CA ASN A 403 5.05 -11.76 13.91
C ASN A 403 5.58 -11.04 15.18
N TYR A 404 6.30 -9.94 15.00
CA TYR A 404 6.86 -9.17 16.11
C TYR A 404 5.80 -8.82 17.15
N GLY A 405 6.04 -9.21 18.41
CA GLY A 405 5.10 -8.98 19.51
C GLY A 405 3.66 -9.44 19.25
N GLY A 406 3.44 -10.39 18.32
CA GLY A 406 2.11 -10.88 17.98
C GLY A 406 1.30 -9.98 17.03
N VAL A 407 1.93 -9.01 16.38
CA VAL A 407 1.22 -8.01 15.55
C VAL A 407 0.44 -8.63 14.38
N SER A 408 1.00 -9.65 13.75
CA SER A 408 0.31 -10.33 12.64
C SER A 408 -0.92 -11.10 13.12
N ASP A 409 -0.82 -11.80 14.24
CA ASP A 409 -1.94 -12.55 14.82
C ASP A 409 -3.04 -11.58 15.27
N ALA A 410 -2.66 -10.46 15.88
CA ALA A 410 -3.59 -9.42 16.30
C ALA A 410 -4.33 -8.78 15.12
N LEU A 411 -3.62 -8.47 14.02
CA LEU A 411 -4.23 -7.96 12.78
C LEU A 411 -5.19 -8.99 12.16
N GLY A 412 -4.75 -10.24 11.98
CA GLY A 412 -5.53 -11.30 11.34
C GLY A 412 -6.77 -11.71 12.11
N SER A 413 -6.72 -11.72 13.45
CA SER A 413 -7.86 -12.08 14.29
C SER A 413 -8.86 -10.92 14.50
N SER A 414 -8.53 -9.70 14.11
CA SER A 414 -9.36 -8.52 14.36
C SER A 414 -9.52 -7.62 13.14
N THR A 415 -8.63 -6.65 12.98
CA THR A 415 -8.73 -5.59 11.97
C THR A 415 -8.70 -6.08 10.53
N TYR A 416 -7.95 -7.13 10.23
CA TYR A 416 -7.82 -7.71 8.90
C TYR A 416 -8.47 -9.10 8.78
N ALA A 417 -9.45 -9.41 9.65
CA ALA A 417 -10.15 -10.69 9.65
C ALA A 417 -10.97 -10.97 8.37
N SER A 418 -11.27 -9.96 7.58
CA SER A 418 -12.01 -10.08 6.30
C SER A 418 -11.25 -9.43 5.15
N ALA A 419 -11.43 -9.95 3.93
CA ALA A 419 -10.83 -9.39 2.73
C ALA A 419 -11.33 -7.96 2.41
N ALA A 420 -10.47 -7.19 1.75
CA ALA A 420 -10.80 -5.89 1.22
C ALA A 420 -10.20 -5.70 -0.17
N LEU A 421 -10.88 -4.97 -1.03
CA LEU A 421 -10.36 -4.51 -2.31
C LEU A 421 -9.54 -3.22 -2.12
N VAL A 422 -8.57 -3.01 -2.98
CA VAL A 422 -7.94 -1.69 -3.12
C VAL A 422 -9.02 -0.66 -3.48
N PRO A 423 -9.02 0.54 -2.86
CA PRO A 423 -9.94 1.60 -3.22
C PRO A 423 -9.80 2.02 -4.68
N ALA A 424 -10.92 2.31 -5.35
CA ALA A 424 -10.90 2.78 -6.73
C ALA A 424 -10.26 4.17 -6.87
N SER A 425 -9.55 4.40 -7.97
CA SER A 425 -8.89 5.67 -8.31
C SER A 425 -9.62 6.35 -9.47
N PRO A 426 -10.78 6.99 -9.22
CA PRO A 426 -11.65 7.51 -10.29
C PRO A 426 -11.04 8.65 -11.10
N TRP A 427 -9.95 9.24 -10.66
CA TRP A 427 -9.18 10.24 -11.43
C TRP A 427 -8.28 9.61 -12.50
N LEU A 428 -7.97 8.30 -12.40
CA LEU A 428 -7.25 7.55 -13.43
C LEU A 428 -8.24 7.03 -14.49
N ASP A 429 -9.32 6.43 -14.04
CA ASP A 429 -10.46 6.00 -14.86
C ASP A 429 -11.71 5.96 -13.98
N ALA A 430 -12.84 6.41 -14.51
CA ALA A 430 -14.15 6.39 -13.83
C ALA A 430 -15.14 5.43 -14.51
N THR A 431 -14.72 4.70 -15.54
CA THR A 431 -15.56 3.81 -16.32
C THR A 431 -15.47 2.39 -15.78
N ALA A 432 -16.58 1.83 -15.33
CA ALA A 432 -16.59 0.45 -14.87
C ALA A 432 -16.50 -0.52 -16.07
N PRO A 433 -15.73 -1.63 -15.94
CA PRO A 433 -15.65 -2.63 -16.99
C PRO A 433 -16.99 -3.35 -17.21
N ALA A 434 -17.15 -4.03 -18.35
CA ALA A 434 -18.33 -4.81 -18.64
C ALA A 434 -18.46 -6.02 -17.68
N ALA A 435 -19.73 -6.33 -17.30
CA ALA A 435 -20.00 -7.53 -16.50
C ALA A 435 -19.64 -8.82 -17.27
N PRO A 436 -19.04 -9.83 -16.61
CA PRO A 436 -18.84 -11.13 -17.23
C PRO A 436 -20.15 -11.90 -17.40
N THR A 437 -20.09 -12.97 -18.20
CA THR A 437 -21.09 -14.03 -18.18
C THR A 437 -20.54 -15.19 -17.38
N VAL A 438 -21.32 -15.69 -16.42
CA VAL A 438 -20.92 -16.74 -15.46
C VAL A 438 -21.63 -18.05 -15.76
N SER A 439 -20.91 -19.16 -15.68
CA SER A 439 -21.44 -20.52 -15.63
C SER A 439 -20.82 -21.31 -14.50
N VAL A 440 -21.60 -22.23 -13.91
CA VAL A 440 -21.20 -22.99 -12.73
C VAL A 440 -21.47 -24.47 -12.94
N ALA A 441 -20.46 -25.31 -12.63
CA ALA A 441 -20.55 -26.75 -12.65
C ALA A 441 -20.23 -27.31 -11.26
N ILE A 442 -21.13 -28.14 -10.72
CA ILE A 442 -20.91 -28.81 -9.43
C ILE A 442 -20.15 -30.10 -9.69
N GLN A 443 -18.99 -30.24 -9.06
CA GLN A 443 -18.14 -31.42 -9.07
C GLN A 443 -18.24 -32.18 -7.74
N SER A 444 -17.52 -33.27 -7.58
CA SER A 444 -17.56 -34.10 -6.37
C SER A 444 -17.07 -33.39 -5.10
N SER A 445 -16.07 -32.50 -5.23
CA SER A 445 -15.43 -31.82 -4.09
C SER A 445 -15.24 -30.32 -4.29
N ALA A 446 -15.74 -29.77 -5.40
CA ALA A 446 -15.64 -28.34 -5.71
C ALA A 446 -16.83 -27.85 -6.53
N VAL A 447 -17.08 -26.57 -6.47
CA VAL A 447 -17.94 -25.85 -7.42
C VAL A 447 -17.02 -25.12 -8.39
N ARG A 448 -16.96 -25.59 -9.64
CA ARG A 448 -16.22 -24.92 -10.70
C ARG A 448 -17.01 -23.73 -11.21
N VAL A 449 -16.44 -22.56 -11.06
CA VAL A 449 -16.97 -21.31 -11.60
C VAL A 449 -16.14 -20.94 -12.81
N THR A 450 -16.80 -20.70 -13.94
CA THR A 450 -16.16 -20.22 -15.17
C THR A 450 -16.84 -18.94 -15.62
N TRP A 451 -16.10 -18.05 -16.27
CA TRP A 451 -16.64 -16.80 -16.79
C TRP A 451 -16.05 -16.41 -18.13
N VAL A 452 -16.86 -15.71 -18.90
CA VAL A 452 -16.47 -15.08 -20.16
C VAL A 452 -16.42 -13.59 -19.96
N HIS A 453 -15.35 -12.96 -20.39
CA HIS A 453 -15.23 -11.50 -20.41
C HIS A 453 -16.00 -10.92 -21.60
N ASN A 454 -16.87 -9.96 -21.37
CA ASN A 454 -17.76 -9.40 -22.41
C ASN A 454 -17.30 -8.02 -22.92
N GLY A 455 -16.27 -7.43 -22.34
CA GLY A 455 -15.77 -6.10 -22.72
C GLY A 455 -14.55 -6.14 -23.60
N SER A 456 -14.21 -4.99 -24.19
CA SER A 456 -12.93 -4.77 -24.90
C SER A 456 -11.80 -4.42 -23.94
N GLU A 457 -12.10 -3.83 -22.79
CA GLU A 457 -11.14 -3.53 -21.75
C GLU A 457 -10.81 -4.79 -20.96
N LEU A 458 -9.53 -5.07 -20.75
CA LEU A 458 -9.08 -6.24 -20.00
C LEU A 458 -9.35 -6.06 -18.51
N ALA A 459 -10.00 -7.05 -17.91
CA ALA A 459 -10.10 -7.09 -16.46
C ALA A 459 -8.71 -7.26 -15.84
N ARG A 460 -8.36 -6.39 -14.90
CA ARG A 460 -7.15 -6.52 -14.08
C ARG A 460 -7.31 -7.66 -13.08
N TRP A 461 -8.51 -7.73 -12.45
CA TRP A 461 -8.88 -8.74 -11.48
C TRP A 461 -10.31 -9.20 -11.71
N TRP A 462 -10.62 -10.39 -11.19
CA TRP A 462 -11.97 -10.89 -11.01
C TRP A 462 -12.26 -11.02 -9.53
N LEU A 463 -13.30 -10.36 -9.04
CA LEU A 463 -13.83 -10.61 -7.71
C LEU A 463 -14.84 -11.74 -7.81
N VAL A 464 -14.52 -12.87 -7.18
CA VAL A 464 -15.42 -14.00 -7.03
C VAL A 464 -15.93 -14.01 -5.60
N GLN A 465 -17.24 -13.90 -5.43
CA GLN A 465 -17.92 -13.98 -4.14
C GLN A 465 -18.85 -15.19 -4.15
N TRP A 466 -18.92 -15.90 -3.05
CA TRP A 466 -19.83 -17.04 -2.94
C TRP A 466 -20.38 -17.18 -1.54
N ARG A 467 -21.58 -17.76 -1.47
CA ARG A 467 -22.17 -18.16 -0.20
C ARG A 467 -22.03 -19.67 -0.04
N GLY A 468 -21.42 -20.10 1.07
CA GLY A 468 -21.36 -21.49 1.51
C GLY A 468 -22.01 -21.62 2.90
N GLY A 469 -23.10 -22.37 2.99
CA GLY A 469 -23.91 -22.38 4.21
C GLY A 469 -24.51 -21.01 4.52
N ALA A 470 -24.21 -20.47 5.70
CA ALA A 470 -24.67 -19.14 6.13
C ALA A 470 -23.64 -18.02 5.86
N SER A 471 -22.44 -18.37 5.40
CA SER A 471 -21.31 -17.44 5.30
C SER A 471 -21.02 -17.02 3.87
N TRP A 472 -20.60 -15.76 3.72
CA TRP A 472 -20.07 -15.23 2.48
C TRP A 472 -18.53 -15.27 2.48
N TYR A 473 -17.98 -15.62 1.34
CA TYR A 473 -16.55 -15.64 1.06
C TYR A 473 -16.25 -14.82 -0.17
N SER A 474 -15.01 -14.36 -0.30
CA SER A 474 -14.55 -13.67 -1.50
C SER A 474 -13.10 -13.98 -1.80
N GLN A 475 -12.74 -13.94 -3.08
CA GLN A 475 -11.39 -14.11 -3.57
C GLN A 475 -11.15 -13.21 -4.78
N LEU A 476 -9.97 -12.56 -4.81
CA LEU A 476 -9.46 -11.95 -6.03
C LEU A 476 -8.75 -13.00 -6.87
N VAL A 477 -9.06 -13.01 -8.16
CA VAL A 477 -8.46 -13.90 -9.15
C VAL A 477 -7.81 -13.04 -10.22
N TRP A 478 -6.58 -13.37 -10.59
CA TRP A 478 -5.80 -12.64 -11.58
C TRP A 478 -6.51 -12.56 -12.94
N GLY A 479 -6.46 -11.40 -13.60
CA GLY A 479 -7.24 -11.08 -14.80
C GLY A 479 -7.19 -12.07 -15.97
N PRO A 480 -6.05 -12.72 -16.29
CA PRO A 480 -5.99 -13.75 -17.34
C PRO A 480 -6.81 -15.02 -17.04
N ALA A 481 -7.07 -15.32 -15.77
CA ALA A 481 -7.85 -16.52 -15.41
C ALA A 481 -9.31 -16.40 -15.87
N ARG A 482 -9.91 -17.56 -16.19
CA ARG A 482 -11.31 -17.67 -16.61
C ARG A 482 -12.11 -18.68 -15.79
N SER A 483 -11.51 -19.21 -14.74
CA SER A 483 -12.19 -20.14 -13.84
C SER A 483 -11.53 -20.18 -12.47
N VAL A 484 -12.28 -20.63 -11.48
CA VAL A 484 -11.80 -20.99 -10.15
C VAL A 484 -12.60 -22.17 -9.62
N ASP A 485 -11.96 -23.02 -8.82
CA ASP A 485 -12.60 -24.12 -8.12
C ASP A 485 -12.82 -23.73 -6.64
N LEU A 486 -14.08 -23.63 -6.24
CA LEU A 486 -14.49 -23.38 -4.87
C LEU A 486 -14.66 -24.72 -4.16
N ALA A 487 -13.64 -25.11 -3.40
CA ALA A 487 -13.66 -26.38 -2.68
C ALA A 487 -14.72 -26.38 -1.57
N PHE A 488 -15.32 -27.53 -1.31
CA PHE A 488 -16.20 -27.76 -0.18
C PHE A 488 -15.92 -29.14 0.44
N THR A 489 -16.20 -29.26 1.74
CA THR A 489 -16.01 -30.51 2.50
C THR A 489 -17.32 -31.26 2.72
N SER A 490 -18.44 -30.55 2.67
CA SER A 490 -19.78 -31.11 2.84
C SER A 490 -20.78 -30.43 1.89
N SER A 491 -21.93 -31.05 1.69
CA SER A 491 -23.02 -30.43 0.91
C SER A 491 -23.57 -29.16 1.58
N ALA A 492 -23.38 -29.00 2.88
CA ALA A 492 -23.80 -27.81 3.63
C ALA A 492 -22.90 -26.59 3.32
N ASP A 493 -21.60 -26.83 3.07
CA ASP A 493 -20.61 -25.77 2.78
C ASP A 493 -20.52 -25.44 1.31
N ARG A 494 -21.20 -26.23 0.46
CA ARG A 494 -21.16 -26.05 -0.99
C ARG A 494 -21.76 -24.71 -1.38
N ALA A 495 -21.08 -23.98 -2.27
CA ALA A 495 -21.58 -22.71 -2.78
C ALA A 495 -22.96 -22.89 -3.45
N ASP A 496 -23.94 -22.12 -2.97
CA ASP A 496 -25.30 -22.06 -3.49
C ASP A 496 -25.63 -20.73 -4.19
N ILE A 497 -24.85 -19.69 -3.93
CA ILE A 497 -24.83 -18.44 -4.69
C ILE A 497 -23.39 -18.15 -5.05
N VAL A 498 -23.15 -17.78 -6.32
CA VAL A 498 -21.86 -17.32 -6.81
C VAL A 498 -22.06 -16.03 -7.57
N ALA A 499 -21.23 -15.04 -7.32
CA ALA A 499 -21.21 -13.78 -8.05
C ALA A 499 -19.79 -13.51 -8.55
N VAL A 500 -19.68 -13.03 -9.77
CA VAL A 500 -18.38 -12.63 -10.36
C VAL A 500 -18.52 -11.22 -10.92
N SER A 501 -17.54 -10.37 -10.64
CA SER A 501 -17.40 -9.06 -11.25
C SER A 501 -15.99 -8.84 -11.75
N ALA A 502 -15.84 -8.04 -12.81
CA ALA A 502 -14.57 -7.56 -13.32
C ALA A 502 -14.13 -6.32 -12.54
N LEU A 503 -12.82 -6.20 -12.32
CA LEU A 503 -12.17 -5.00 -11.81
C LEU A 503 -11.13 -4.58 -12.87
N ASP A 504 -11.10 -3.29 -13.22
CA ASP A 504 -10.08 -2.70 -14.09
C ASP A 504 -8.80 -2.35 -13.32
N GLY A 505 -7.84 -1.69 -13.99
CA GLY A 505 -6.58 -1.23 -13.37
C GLY A 505 -6.77 -0.07 -12.38
N ALA A 506 -7.84 0.71 -12.50
CA ALA A 506 -8.21 1.76 -11.55
C ALA A 506 -9.11 1.25 -10.40
N MET A 507 -9.37 -0.07 -10.36
CA MET A 507 -10.21 -0.77 -9.38
C MET A 507 -11.71 -0.40 -9.45
N ASN A 508 -12.20 0.08 -10.61
CA ASN A 508 -13.62 0.17 -10.87
C ASN A 508 -14.21 -1.23 -11.02
N GLN A 509 -15.38 -1.44 -10.47
CA GLN A 509 -16.04 -2.74 -10.43
C GLN A 509 -17.24 -2.77 -11.35
N SER A 510 -17.32 -3.78 -12.21
CA SER A 510 -18.51 -4.05 -13.02
C SER A 510 -19.73 -4.38 -12.16
N THR A 511 -20.91 -4.37 -12.77
CA THR A 511 -22.06 -5.04 -12.17
C THR A 511 -21.79 -6.53 -11.99
N LEU A 512 -22.47 -7.14 -11.01
CA LEU A 512 -22.31 -8.55 -10.66
C LEU A 512 -23.02 -9.46 -11.68
N ALA A 513 -22.34 -10.49 -12.15
CA ALA A 513 -22.96 -11.65 -12.78
C ALA A 513 -23.23 -12.69 -11.68
N VAL A 514 -24.49 -13.00 -11.42
CA VAL A 514 -24.90 -13.84 -10.30
C VAL A 514 -25.49 -15.16 -10.79
N TRP A 515 -24.96 -16.27 -10.31
CA TRP A 515 -25.54 -17.60 -10.42
C TRP A 515 -26.14 -18.03 -9.08
N ARG A 516 -27.27 -18.71 -9.13
CA ARG A 516 -27.94 -19.28 -7.97
C ARG A 516 -28.28 -20.75 -8.23
N ALA A 517 -28.03 -21.60 -7.26
CA ALA A 517 -28.46 -22.99 -7.34
C ALA A 517 -30.00 -23.01 -7.41
N THR A 518 -30.55 -23.83 -8.30
CA THR A 518 -31.99 -24.13 -8.30
C THR A 518 -32.35 -24.80 -6.97
N ALA A 519 -33.42 -24.34 -6.33
CA ALA A 519 -33.94 -24.99 -5.13
C ALA A 519 -34.11 -26.49 -5.41
N ARG A 520 -33.61 -27.32 -4.49
CA ARG A 520 -33.81 -28.79 -4.55
C ARG A 520 -35.22 -29.14 -4.18
#